data_488185bf127401a31998d9413a3b9a94
#
_entry.id   488185bf127401a31998d9413a3b9a94
#
_cell.length_a   1.000
_cell.length_b   1.000
_cell.length_c   1.000
_cell.angle_alpha   90.00
_cell.angle_beta   90.00
_cell.angle_gamma   90.00
#
_symmetry.space_group_name_H-M   'P 1'
#
loop_
_entity.id
_entity.type
_entity.pdbx_description
1 polymer ?
#
loop_
_entity_poly.entity_id
_entity_poly.type
_entity_poly.pdbx_seq_one_letter_code
_entity_poly.pdbx_strand_id
1 'polypeptide(L)'
;MTWTVRVRPEAELDLVIAAGWYSAQQPGLGAEFLDELDTLVGSLAENALLYAEILDGVRRMFARRFPYAVTYQIIDGDVVVLSVLHMSRRHSP
;
A
#
# COMPACT_ATOMS: atom_id res chain seq x y z
N MET A 1 -19.05 -0.16 -8.86
CA MET A 1 -18.08 -0.34 -9.94
C MET A 1 -16.83 -1.00 -9.40
N THR A 2 -16.28 -1.95 -10.12
CA THR A 2 -15.13 -2.72 -9.64
C THR A 2 -13.93 -2.47 -10.54
N TRP A 3 -12.78 -2.29 -9.94
CA TRP A 3 -11.52 -2.12 -10.67
C TRP A 3 -10.67 -3.36 -10.49
N THR A 4 -9.84 -3.66 -11.48
CA THR A 4 -8.80 -4.67 -11.33
C THR A 4 -7.63 -4.02 -10.62
N VAL A 5 -7.16 -4.64 -9.55
CA VAL A 5 -6.05 -4.09 -8.76
C VAL A 5 -4.76 -4.77 -9.17
N ARG A 6 -3.76 -3.98 -9.54
CA ARG A 6 -2.44 -4.48 -9.88
C ARG A 6 -1.42 -3.79 -9.00
N VAL A 7 -0.45 -4.54 -8.52
CA VAL A 7 0.60 -4.02 -7.66
C VAL A 7 1.91 -4.02 -8.45
N ARG A 8 2.52 -2.85 -8.57
CA ARG A 8 3.78 -2.75 -9.31
C ARG A 8 4.89 -3.46 -8.56
N PRO A 9 5.90 -3.98 -9.26
CA PRO A 9 7.03 -4.65 -8.59
C PRO A 9 7.69 -3.81 -7.52
N GLU A 10 7.78 -2.49 -7.71
CA GLU A 10 8.36 -1.59 -6.72
C GLU A 10 7.54 -1.60 -5.43
N ALA A 11 6.22 -1.62 -5.54
CA ALA A 11 5.35 -1.66 -4.37
C ALA A 11 5.42 -3.02 -3.69
N GLU A 12 5.54 -4.09 -4.46
CA GLU A 12 5.72 -5.42 -3.88
C GLU A 12 7.02 -5.50 -3.09
N LEU A 13 8.07 -4.91 -3.61
CA LEU A 13 9.34 -4.86 -2.91
C LEU A 13 9.22 -4.06 -1.62
N ASP A 14 8.50 -2.94 -1.65
CA ASP A 14 8.24 -2.16 -0.45
C ASP A 14 7.58 -3.02 0.63
N LEU A 15 6.60 -3.83 0.25
CA LEU A 15 5.92 -4.70 1.20
C LEU A 15 6.85 -5.76 1.80
N VAL A 16 7.69 -6.35 0.96
CA VAL A 16 8.63 -7.39 1.42
C VAL A 16 9.64 -6.80 2.39
N ILE A 17 10.17 -5.63 2.08
CA ILE A 17 11.16 -4.98 2.93
C ILE A 17 10.53 -4.61 4.28
N ALA A 18 9.34 -4.03 4.26
CA ALA A 18 8.66 -3.64 5.49
C ALA A 18 8.31 -4.86 6.34
N ALA A 19 7.80 -5.92 5.72
CA ALA A 19 7.45 -7.13 6.44
C ALA A 19 8.69 -7.76 7.10
N GLY A 20 9.82 -7.74 6.40
CA GLY A 20 11.07 -8.25 6.94
C GLY A 20 11.52 -7.46 8.17
N TRP A 21 11.38 -6.14 8.11
CA TRP A 21 11.73 -5.30 9.25
C TRP A 21 10.86 -5.65 10.48
N TYR A 22 9.55 -5.78 10.27
CA TYR A 22 8.65 -6.12 11.38
C TYR A 22 8.91 -7.52 11.91
N SER A 23 9.21 -8.49 11.04
CA SER A 23 9.53 -9.85 11.48
C SER A 23 10.78 -9.88 12.34
N ALA A 24 11.74 -9.01 12.07
CA ALA A 24 12.95 -8.90 12.88
C ALA A 24 12.66 -8.31 14.27
N GLN A 25 11.62 -7.48 14.38
CA GLN A 25 11.25 -6.89 15.67
C GLN A 25 10.49 -7.90 16.53
N GLN A 26 9.64 -8.70 15.93
CA GLN A 26 8.81 -9.63 16.68
C GLN A 26 8.33 -10.74 15.76
N PRO A 27 8.49 -12.02 16.14
CA PRO A 27 8.02 -13.14 15.33
C PRO A 27 6.51 -12.99 15.03
N GLY A 28 6.15 -13.18 13.78
CA GLY A 28 4.77 -13.09 13.33
C GLY A 28 4.29 -11.71 12.96
N LEU A 29 5.01 -10.65 13.35
CA LEU A 29 4.54 -9.29 13.10
C LEU A 29 4.58 -8.94 11.60
N GLY A 30 5.57 -9.45 10.88
CA GLY A 30 5.62 -9.24 9.43
C GLY A 30 4.42 -9.84 8.71
N ALA A 31 3.98 -11.02 9.16
CA ALA A 31 2.80 -11.64 8.57
C ALA A 31 1.54 -10.82 8.87
N GLU A 32 1.43 -10.26 10.06
CA GLU A 32 0.30 -9.39 10.41
C GLU A 32 0.29 -8.13 9.55
N PHE A 33 1.47 -7.57 9.31
CA PHE A 33 1.60 -6.41 8.44
C PHE A 33 1.11 -6.74 7.03
N LEU A 34 1.57 -7.85 6.47
CA LEU A 34 1.17 -8.25 5.11
C LEU A 34 -0.32 -8.52 5.04
N ASP A 35 -0.91 -9.13 6.06
CA ASP A 35 -2.35 -9.39 6.07
C ASP A 35 -3.14 -8.09 6.03
N GLU A 36 -2.74 -7.11 6.82
CA GLU A 36 -3.44 -5.82 6.81
C GLU A 36 -3.30 -5.13 5.47
N LEU A 37 -2.08 -5.09 4.93
CA LEU A 37 -1.85 -4.41 3.67
C LEU A 37 -2.54 -5.12 2.50
N ASP A 38 -2.57 -6.46 2.50
CA ASP A 38 -3.28 -7.20 1.46
C ASP A 38 -4.78 -6.91 1.50
N THR A 39 -5.36 -6.85 2.68
CA THR A 39 -6.78 -6.52 2.83
C THR A 39 -7.05 -5.11 2.33
N LEU A 40 -6.20 -4.18 2.71
CA LEU A 40 -6.35 -2.79 2.35
C LEU A 40 -6.24 -2.59 0.84
N VAL A 41 -5.21 -3.17 0.23
CA VAL A 41 -5.00 -3.10 -1.21
C VAL A 41 -6.16 -3.77 -1.95
N GLY A 42 -6.60 -4.94 -1.47
CA GLY A 42 -7.72 -5.64 -2.10
C GLY A 42 -9.00 -4.83 -2.07
N SER A 43 -9.21 -4.02 -1.03
CA SER A 43 -10.41 -3.20 -0.92
C SER A 43 -10.51 -2.14 -2.01
N LEU A 44 -9.39 -1.82 -2.66
CA LEU A 44 -9.39 -0.84 -3.74
C LEU A 44 -10.16 -1.31 -4.95
N ALA A 45 -10.40 -2.60 -5.08
CA ALA A 45 -11.24 -3.11 -6.18
C ALA A 45 -12.63 -2.46 -6.16
N GLU A 46 -13.10 -2.04 -5.00
CA GLU A 46 -14.42 -1.42 -4.87
C GLU A 46 -14.37 0.01 -4.37
N ASN A 47 -13.27 0.41 -3.72
CA ASN A 47 -13.21 1.68 -3.03
C ASN A 47 -12.17 2.65 -3.61
N ALA A 48 -11.76 2.45 -4.84
CA ALA A 48 -10.66 3.23 -5.41
C ALA A 48 -10.92 4.74 -5.43
N LEU A 49 -12.18 5.16 -5.52
CA LEU A 49 -12.51 6.58 -5.55
C LEU A 49 -12.73 7.18 -4.17
N LEU A 50 -12.67 6.38 -3.12
CA LEU A 50 -12.95 6.83 -1.77
C LEU A 50 -11.86 7.74 -1.21
N TYR A 51 -10.62 7.52 -1.60
CA TYR A 51 -9.49 8.19 -0.99
C TYR A 51 -9.05 9.42 -1.78
N ALA A 52 -8.50 10.40 -1.07
CA ALA A 52 -8.18 11.69 -1.66
C ALA A 52 -7.01 11.61 -2.63
N GLU A 53 -7.11 12.39 -3.68
CA GLU A 53 -6.02 12.59 -4.62
C GLU A 53 -5.02 13.55 -3.99
N ILE A 54 -3.74 13.19 -4.02
CA ILE A 54 -2.70 14.02 -3.42
C ILE A 54 -1.88 14.77 -4.46
N LEU A 55 -1.90 14.28 -5.71
CA LEU A 55 -1.12 14.87 -6.77
C LEU A 55 -1.66 14.26 -8.06
N ASP A 56 -1.62 14.93 -9.15
CA ASP A 56 -2.08 14.54 -10.48
C ASP A 56 -2.49 13.08 -10.63
N GLY A 57 -3.70 12.75 -10.25
CA GLY A 57 -4.24 11.41 -10.40
C GLY A 57 -3.75 10.38 -9.38
N VAL A 58 -2.82 10.74 -8.52
CA VAL A 58 -2.30 9.83 -7.51
C VAL A 58 -3.11 9.98 -6.23
N ARG A 59 -3.61 8.87 -5.72
CA ARG A 59 -4.39 8.82 -4.49
C ARG A 59 -3.59 8.12 -3.41
N ARG A 60 -3.94 8.38 -2.15
CA ARG A 60 -3.22 7.83 -1.02
C ARG A 60 -4.18 7.28 0.03
N MET A 61 -3.87 6.12 0.54
CA MET A 61 -4.64 5.42 1.53
C MET A 61 -3.72 5.02 2.67
N PHE A 62 -4.19 5.13 3.92
CA PHE A 62 -3.35 4.85 5.09
C PHE A 62 -3.71 3.52 5.72
N ALA A 63 -2.70 2.77 6.15
CA ALA A 63 -2.92 1.59 6.98
C ALA A 63 -3.34 2.02 8.39
N ARG A 64 -3.94 1.11 9.14
CA ARG A 64 -4.47 1.45 10.47
C ARG A 64 -3.47 1.15 11.57
N ARG A 65 -2.99 -0.08 11.62
CA ARG A 65 -2.08 -0.50 12.71
C ARG A 65 -0.64 -0.15 12.46
N PHE A 66 -0.29 0.07 11.22
CA PHE A 66 1.10 0.31 10.84
C PHE A 66 1.21 1.67 10.17
N PRO A 67 2.28 2.42 10.43
CA PRO A 67 2.40 3.78 9.90
C PRO A 67 2.87 3.78 8.44
N TYR A 68 2.06 3.18 7.56
CA TYR A 68 2.36 3.08 6.14
C TYR A 68 1.24 3.65 5.31
N ALA A 69 1.60 4.23 4.18
CA ALA A 69 0.67 4.76 3.20
C ALA A 69 0.84 4.02 1.88
N VAL A 70 -0.28 3.75 1.23
CA VAL A 70 -0.30 3.13 -0.08
C VAL A 70 -0.67 4.21 -1.09
N THR A 71 0.15 4.41 -2.12
CA THR A 71 -0.19 5.32 -3.20
C THR A 71 -0.60 4.52 -4.41
N TYR A 72 -1.59 5.01 -5.14
CA TYR A 72 -2.10 4.31 -6.31
C TYR A 72 -2.68 5.29 -7.32
N GLN A 73 -2.86 4.83 -8.54
CA GLN A 73 -3.52 5.58 -9.61
C GLN A 73 -4.59 4.70 -10.23
N ILE A 74 -5.60 5.33 -10.81
CA ILE A 74 -6.58 4.60 -11.61
C ILE A 74 -6.22 4.89 -13.06
N ILE A 75 -5.88 3.85 -13.81
CA ILE A 75 -5.44 3.96 -15.20
C ILE A 75 -6.27 3.00 -16.03
N ASP A 76 -7.10 3.53 -16.92
CA ASP A 76 -7.90 2.71 -17.85
C ASP A 76 -8.69 1.61 -17.13
N GLY A 77 -9.32 1.96 -16.02
CA GLY A 77 -10.16 1.01 -15.27
C GLY A 77 -9.39 0.10 -14.32
N ASP A 78 -8.07 0.20 -14.31
CA ASP A 78 -7.25 -0.56 -13.36
C ASP A 78 -6.77 0.33 -12.24
N VAL A 79 -6.70 -0.22 -11.04
CA VAL A 79 -6.01 0.41 -9.94
C VAL A 79 -4.58 -0.10 -9.96
N VAL A 80 -3.62 0.81 -10.05
CA VAL A 80 -2.21 0.45 -10.08
C VAL A 80 -1.57 0.97 -8.80
N VAL A 81 -1.15 0.06 -7.92
CA VAL A 81 -0.49 0.43 -6.67
C VAL A 81 0.96 0.77 -6.98
N LEU A 82 1.35 1.99 -6.65
CA LEU A 82 2.66 2.54 -7.00
C LEU A 82 3.70 2.34 -5.92
N SER A 83 3.33 2.52 -4.66
CA SER A 83 4.29 2.44 -3.57
C SER A 83 3.59 2.13 -2.25
N VAL A 84 4.35 1.60 -1.30
CA VAL A 84 3.92 1.40 0.09
C VAL A 84 5.04 1.97 0.94
N LEU A 85 4.83 3.13 1.55
CA LEU A 85 5.90 3.88 2.19
C LEU A 85 5.58 4.18 3.64
N HIS A 86 6.61 4.13 4.48
CA HIS A 86 6.49 4.49 5.89
C HIS A 86 6.21 5.99 5.98
N MET A 87 5.27 6.38 6.84
CA MET A 87 4.82 7.76 6.89
C MET A 87 5.85 8.71 7.46
N SER A 88 6.72 8.26 8.35
CA SER A 88 7.71 9.15 8.93
C SER A 88 9.14 8.76 8.61
N ARG A 89 9.42 7.49 8.22
CA ARG A 89 10.75 7.15 7.80
C ARG A 89 10.88 7.40 6.34
N ARG A 90 11.09 8.62 5.86
CA ARG A 90 11.32 8.86 4.52
C ARG A 90 12.63 8.43 4.30
N HIS A 91 12.92 7.80 3.36
CA HIS A 91 14.13 7.44 3.05
C HIS A 91 14.83 8.53 2.71
N SER A 92 15.68 8.75 3.07
CA SER A 92 16.38 9.59 2.70
C SER A 92 17.35 9.37 2.82
N PRO A 93 17.85 9.65 2.37
CA PRO A 93 18.98 9.30 2.43
C PRO A 93 19.48 9.63 3.24
#